data_774a4058e155489a0b1e570fc2bfca59
#
_entry.id   774a4058e155489a0b1e570fc2bfca59
#
_cell.length_a   1.000
_cell.length_b   1.000
_cell.length_c   1.000
_cell.angle_alpha   90.00
_cell.angle_beta   90.00
_cell.angle_gamma   90.00
#
_symmetry.space_group_name_H-M   'P 1'
#
loop_
_entity.id
_entity.type
_entity.pdbx_description
1 polymer ?
#
loop_
_entity_poly.entity_id
_entity_poly.type
_entity_poly.pdbx_seq_one_letter_code
_entity_poly.pdbx_strand_id
1 'polypeptide(L)'
;MSIVWIDGKYSGKKEASISVFDHGLLYGDGVFEGIRSYDGRIFRLHQHLERLYHSAKAIWLEIPQSVKEMEQIVLEALGKSGLKDAYIRLIVTRGVGDMGLDPRKCPKPSVICIVDTIALWPADRYERGLVCLTAATPIAHRENLSPRVKSLNYLAHILAKVEGIAAGVDEIIMLDAGGYVAEASGMNLFAVSKGVVRTPPAYAGILRGVTRDAVLELAAEAGYGGEELPLNRYDLYTADEVFLTGTAAEIISVSKLDGRSIGNGPNRPIARDLAARFRALVHRND
;
A
#
# COMPACT_ATOMS: atom_id res chain seq x y z
N MET A 1 -1.64 -3.59 -22.85
CA MET A 1 -1.28 -2.14 -22.95
C MET A 1 -1.86 -1.40 -21.76
N SER A 2 -1.19 -0.31 -21.31
CA SER A 2 -1.79 0.56 -20.29
C SER A 2 -3.14 1.09 -20.76
N ILE A 3 -4.17 0.99 -19.93
CA ILE A 3 -5.48 1.53 -20.21
C ILE A 3 -5.95 2.39 -19.02
N VAL A 4 -6.68 3.44 -19.32
CA VAL A 4 -7.25 4.34 -18.33
C VAL A 4 -8.75 4.47 -18.58
N TRP A 5 -9.54 4.24 -17.55
CA TRP A 5 -10.96 4.51 -17.52
C TRP A 5 -11.21 5.71 -16.61
N ILE A 6 -11.92 6.72 -17.11
CA ILE A 6 -12.31 7.92 -16.35
C ILE A 6 -13.79 8.17 -16.60
N ASP A 7 -14.63 8.10 -15.57
CA ASP A 7 -16.04 8.47 -15.58
C ASP A 7 -16.82 7.91 -16.77
N GLY A 8 -16.62 6.63 -17.11
CA GLY A 8 -17.31 5.93 -18.20
C GLY A 8 -16.57 5.92 -19.54
N LYS A 9 -15.41 6.57 -19.65
CA LYS A 9 -14.64 6.64 -20.91
C LYS A 9 -13.29 5.93 -20.79
N TYR A 10 -12.96 5.10 -21.76
CA TYR A 10 -11.65 4.48 -21.90
C TYR A 10 -10.74 5.33 -22.79
N SER A 11 -9.48 5.44 -22.41
CA SER A 11 -8.42 6.10 -23.16
C SER A 11 -7.07 5.43 -22.96
N GLY A 12 -6.13 5.74 -23.81
CA GLY A 12 -4.73 5.37 -23.61
C GLY A 12 -4.06 6.31 -22.61
N LYS A 13 -2.84 5.92 -22.16
CA LYS A 13 -2.04 6.68 -21.17
C LYS A 13 -1.76 8.14 -21.58
N LYS A 14 -1.64 8.42 -22.90
CA LYS A 14 -1.31 9.76 -23.41
C LYS A 14 -2.51 10.69 -23.51
N GLU A 15 -3.69 10.12 -23.68
CA GLU A 15 -4.94 10.86 -23.88
C GLU A 15 -5.72 11.09 -22.57
N ALA A 16 -5.39 10.29 -21.52
CA ALA A 16 -6.05 10.40 -20.23
C ALA A 16 -5.74 11.76 -19.58
N SER A 17 -6.78 12.49 -19.20
CA SER A 17 -6.64 13.80 -18.57
C SER A 17 -7.77 14.06 -17.58
N ILE A 18 -7.50 14.88 -16.59
CA ILE A 18 -8.46 15.41 -15.63
C ILE A 18 -8.43 16.94 -15.65
N SER A 19 -9.47 17.57 -15.13
CA SER A 19 -9.53 19.03 -15.01
C SER A 19 -8.48 19.53 -14.02
N VAL A 20 -7.87 20.68 -14.29
CA VAL A 20 -6.99 21.40 -13.34
C VAL A 20 -7.75 21.93 -12.12
N PHE A 21 -9.09 21.97 -12.17
CA PHE A 21 -9.98 22.34 -11.07
C PHE A 21 -10.48 21.12 -10.28
N ASP A 22 -9.96 19.93 -10.55
CA ASP A 22 -10.27 18.75 -9.72
C ASP A 22 -9.64 18.90 -8.33
N HIS A 23 -10.44 18.78 -7.28
CA HIS A 23 -9.97 18.92 -5.89
C HIS A 23 -8.99 17.83 -5.46
N GLY A 24 -8.99 16.69 -6.14
CA GLY A 24 -7.92 15.69 -5.97
C GLY A 24 -6.56 16.24 -6.38
N LEU A 25 -6.50 17.05 -7.45
CA LEU A 25 -5.28 17.74 -7.88
C LEU A 25 -4.98 18.96 -6.99
N LEU A 26 -5.97 19.81 -6.71
CA LEU A 26 -5.76 21.06 -5.98
C LEU A 26 -5.40 20.84 -4.51
N TYR A 27 -6.02 19.86 -3.84
CA TYR A 27 -5.96 19.70 -2.39
C TYR A 27 -5.65 18.29 -1.90
N GLY A 28 -5.51 17.31 -2.81
CA GLY A 28 -5.41 15.91 -2.42
C GLY A 28 -6.72 15.35 -1.86
N ASP A 29 -7.88 16.00 -2.15
CA ASP A 29 -9.19 15.57 -1.67
C ASP A 29 -9.69 14.40 -2.51
N GLY A 30 -9.36 13.21 -2.05
CA GLY A 30 -9.70 11.95 -2.68
C GLY A 30 -9.04 10.76 -1.99
N VAL A 31 -9.41 9.58 -2.46
CA VAL A 31 -8.94 8.29 -1.95
C VAL A 31 -8.48 7.41 -3.10
N PHE A 32 -7.65 6.41 -2.79
CA PHE A 32 -7.18 5.50 -3.83
C PHE A 32 -6.91 4.09 -3.33
N GLU A 33 -6.82 3.16 -4.28
CA GLU A 33 -6.33 1.82 -4.07
C GLU A 33 -5.21 1.45 -5.04
N GLY A 34 -4.35 0.55 -4.58
CA GLY A 34 -3.42 -0.18 -5.40
C GLY A 34 -3.77 -1.67 -5.31
N ILE A 35 -4.13 -2.25 -6.43
CA ILE A 35 -4.67 -3.61 -6.53
C ILE A 35 -3.80 -4.38 -7.52
N ARG A 36 -3.65 -5.69 -7.34
CA ARG A 36 -2.85 -6.51 -8.24
C ARG A 36 -3.64 -7.70 -8.77
N SER A 37 -3.42 -8.00 -10.05
CA SER A 37 -3.88 -9.25 -10.65
C SER A 37 -2.71 -10.19 -10.89
N TYR A 38 -3.00 -11.48 -10.79
CA TYR A 38 -2.09 -12.60 -11.04
C TYR A 38 -2.80 -13.59 -11.97
N ASP A 39 -2.23 -13.89 -13.11
CA ASP A 39 -2.84 -14.74 -14.14
C ASP A 39 -4.27 -14.33 -14.53
N GLY A 40 -4.54 -13.01 -14.54
CA GLY A 40 -5.85 -12.44 -14.86
C GLY A 40 -6.86 -12.42 -13.71
N ARG A 41 -6.49 -12.88 -12.52
CA ARG A 41 -7.34 -12.84 -11.32
C ARG A 41 -6.90 -11.75 -10.38
N ILE A 42 -7.84 -10.96 -9.89
CA ILE A 42 -7.55 -9.86 -8.96
C ILE A 42 -7.52 -10.39 -7.53
N PHE A 43 -6.39 -10.23 -6.87
CA PHE A 43 -6.23 -10.67 -5.50
C PHE A 43 -7.04 -9.80 -4.54
N ARG A 44 -7.97 -10.40 -3.80
CA ARG A 44 -8.77 -9.76 -2.73
C ARG A 44 -9.45 -8.45 -3.15
N LEU A 45 -10.03 -8.41 -4.36
CA LEU A 45 -10.68 -7.20 -4.87
C LEU A 45 -11.71 -6.64 -3.90
N HIS A 46 -12.55 -7.48 -3.32
CA HIS A 46 -13.59 -7.06 -2.39
C HIS A 46 -13.02 -6.29 -1.18
N GLN A 47 -11.95 -6.80 -0.54
CA GLN A 47 -11.31 -6.11 0.60
C GLN A 47 -10.70 -4.76 0.21
N HIS A 48 -10.15 -4.66 -1.00
CA HIS A 48 -9.66 -3.38 -1.52
C HIS A 48 -10.81 -2.38 -1.72
N LEU A 49 -11.92 -2.82 -2.30
CA LEU A 49 -13.09 -1.96 -2.51
C LEU A 49 -13.71 -1.55 -1.17
N GLU A 50 -13.90 -2.47 -0.24
CA GLU A 50 -14.38 -2.16 1.11
C GLU A 50 -13.52 -1.06 1.77
N ARG A 51 -12.18 -1.17 1.70
CA ARG A 51 -11.28 -0.16 2.24
C ARG A 51 -11.37 1.18 1.51
N LEU A 52 -11.56 1.18 0.18
CA LEU A 52 -11.79 2.39 -0.61
C LEU A 52 -13.04 3.14 -0.13
N TYR A 53 -14.16 2.42 0.02
CA TYR A 53 -15.42 3.01 0.48
C TYR A 53 -15.36 3.47 1.93
N HIS A 54 -14.67 2.74 2.82
CA HIS A 54 -14.43 3.19 4.18
C HIS A 54 -13.55 4.45 4.21
N SER A 55 -12.52 4.52 3.39
CA SER A 55 -11.68 5.71 3.26
C SER A 55 -12.46 6.92 2.74
N ALA A 56 -13.28 6.73 1.72
CA ALA A 56 -14.14 7.77 1.16
C ALA A 56 -15.15 8.28 2.21
N LYS A 57 -15.82 7.37 2.92
CA LYS A 57 -16.75 7.72 4.00
C LYS A 57 -16.08 8.54 5.10
N ALA A 58 -14.83 8.21 5.46
CA ALA A 58 -14.09 8.91 6.51
C ALA A 58 -13.77 10.38 6.15
N ILE A 59 -13.65 10.71 4.86
CA ILE A 59 -13.44 12.09 4.37
C ILE A 59 -14.74 12.71 3.82
N TRP A 60 -15.89 12.10 4.12
CA TRP A 60 -17.19 12.57 3.65
C TRP A 60 -17.28 12.67 2.12
N LEU A 61 -16.66 11.74 1.41
CA LEU A 61 -16.72 11.60 -0.05
C LEU A 61 -17.69 10.48 -0.40
N GLU A 62 -18.77 10.84 -1.08
CA GLU A 62 -19.75 9.88 -1.58
C GLU A 62 -19.32 9.36 -2.96
N ILE A 63 -19.13 8.03 -3.07
CA ILE A 63 -18.79 7.38 -4.33
C ILE A 63 -20.11 7.08 -5.06
N PRO A 64 -20.31 7.58 -6.30
CA PRO A 64 -21.59 7.41 -7.00
C PRO A 64 -21.88 5.97 -7.42
N GLN A 65 -20.87 5.15 -7.65
CA GLN A 65 -21.02 3.73 -7.97
C GLN A 65 -21.20 2.90 -6.69
N SER A 66 -22.04 1.88 -6.75
CA SER A 66 -22.06 0.82 -5.74
C SER A 66 -20.77 0.00 -5.78
N VAL A 67 -20.49 -0.76 -4.71
CA VAL A 67 -19.31 -1.66 -4.66
C VAL A 67 -19.32 -2.64 -5.84
N LYS A 68 -20.49 -3.17 -6.21
CA LYS A 68 -20.65 -4.11 -7.32
C LYS A 68 -20.37 -3.48 -8.68
N GLU A 69 -20.82 -2.25 -8.90
CA GLU A 69 -20.52 -1.50 -10.13
C GLU A 69 -19.03 -1.15 -10.22
N MET A 70 -18.42 -0.79 -9.09
CA MET A 70 -16.98 -0.53 -9.04
C MET A 70 -16.15 -1.79 -9.33
N GLU A 71 -16.56 -2.94 -8.79
CA GLU A 71 -15.96 -4.24 -9.11
C GLU A 71 -16.02 -4.52 -10.61
N GLN A 72 -17.19 -4.30 -11.23
CA GLN A 72 -17.37 -4.46 -12.68
C GLN A 72 -16.42 -3.56 -13.48
N ILE A 73 -16.31 -2.27 -13.10
CA ILE A 73 -15.38 -1.32 -13.74
C ILE A 73 -13.95 -1.84 -13.72
N VAL A 74 -13.50 -2.33 -12.55
CA VAL A 74 -12.14 -2.83 -12.38
C VAL A 74 -11.90 -4.09 -13.21
N LEU A 75 -12.85 -5.03 -13.22
CA LEU A 75 -12.76 -6.27 -14.00
C LEU A 75 -12.77 -5.99 -15.51
N GLU A 76 -13.64 -5.10 -15.97
CA GLU A 76 -13.70 -4.70 -17.39
C GLU A 76 -12.43 -3.97 -17.82
N ALA A 77 -11.88 -3.07 -16.98
CA ALA A 77 -10.63 -2.38 -17.26
C ALA A 77 -9.45 -3.35 -17.38
N LEU A 78 -9.37 -4.34 -16.47
CA LEU A 78 -8.37 -5.40 -16.57
C LEU A 78 -8.56 -6.20 -17.88
N GLY A 79 -9.76 -6.64 -18.18
CA GLY A 79 -10.06 -7.39 -19.41
C GLY A 79 -9.65 -6.63 -20.67
N LYS A 80 -9.99 -5.33 -20.75
CA LYS A 80 -9.64 -4.46 -21.89
C LYS A 80 -8.14 -4.20 -22.02
N SER A 81 -7.37 -4.23 -20.92
CA SER A 81 -5.91 -4.04 -20.94
C SER A 81 -5.18 -5.21 -21.62
N GLY A 82 -5.78 -6.41 -21.59
CA GLY A 82 -5.16 -7.66 -22.04
C GLY A 82 -4.01 -8.13 -21.14
N LEU A 83 -3.76 -7.47 -20.01
CA LEU A 83 -2.73 -7.87 -19.05
C LEU A 83 -3.28 -8.95 -18.12
N LYS A 84 -2.47 -9.97 -17.84
CA LYS A 84 -2.77 -10.99 -16.83
C LYS A 84 -2.19 -10.57 -15.47
N ASP A 85 -0.93 -10.15 -15.47
CA ASP A 85 -0.22 -9.64 -14.30
C ASP A 85 -0.19 -8.12 -14.36
N ALA A 86 -1.16 -7.48 -13.71
CA ALA A 86 -1.34 -6.05 -13.77
C ALA A 86 -1.35 -5.41 -12.39
N TYR A 87 -0.99 -4.14 -12.36
CA TYR A 87 -1.24 -3.25 -11.25
C TYR A 87 -2.37 -2.30 -11.62
N ILE A 88 -3.35 -2.24 -10.74
CA ILE A 88 -4.54 -1.42 -10.92
C ILE A 88 -4.52 -0.30 -9.89
N ARG A 89 -4.51 0.94 -10.35
CA ARG A 89 -4.66 2.13 -9.53
C ARG A 89 -6.09 2.62 -9.69
N LEU A 90 -6.89 2.45 -8.64
CA LEU A 90 -8.25 2.96 -8.57
C LEU A 90 -8.26 4.21 -7.71
N ILE A 91 -8.79 5.32 -8.23
CA ILE A 91 -8.80 6.63 -7.57
C ILE A 91 -10.21 7.17 -7.61
N VAL A 92 -10.64 7.78 -6.51
CA VAL A 92 -11.85 8.60 -6.47
C VAL A 92 -11.46 9.96 -5.91
N THR A 93 -11.64 11.01 -6.71
CA THR A 93 -11.45 12.40 -6.27
C THR A 93 -12.77 13.02 -5.89
N ARG A 94 -12.73 14.15 -5.17
CA ARG A 94 -13.93 14.98 -4.94
C ARG A 94 -14.53 15.48 -6.24
N GLY A 95 -13.75 15.54 -7.32
CA GLY A 95 -14.16 16.07 -8.62
C GLY A 95 -13.93 17.57 -8.76
N VAL A 96 -14.47 18.12 -9.82
CA VAL A 96 -14.30 19.53 -10.20
C VAL A 96 -15.16 20.43 -9.33
N GLY A 97 -14.56 21.50 -8.79
CA GLY A 97 -15.24 22.50 -7.99
C GLY A 97 -14.66 23.91 -8.20
N ASP A 98 -15.02 24.84 -7.32
CA ASP A 98 -14.35 26.13 -7.24
C ASP A 98 -13.01 26.01 -6.49
N MET A 99 -12.26 27.10 -6.34
CA MET A 99 -10.96 27.09 -5.62
C MET A 99 -11.11 27.19 -4.09
N GLY A 100 -12.33 27.06 -3.56
CA GLY A 100 -12.57 27.05 -2.12
C GLY A 100 -12.43 25.64 -1.53
N LEU A 101 -12.43 25.56 -0.19
CA LEU A 101 -12.28 24.29 0.55
C LEU A 101 -13.63 23.61 0.87
N ASP A 102 -14.77 24.20 0.47
CA ASP A 102 -16.07 23.63 0.75
C ASP A 102 -16.37 22.45 -0.21
N PRO A 103 -16.38 21.19 0.28
CA PRO A 103 -16.57 20.02 -0.56
C PRO A 103 -17.94 19.98 -1.25
N ARG A 104 -18.94 20.71 -0.75
CA ARG A 104 -20.27 20.84 -1.33
C ARG A 104 -20.26 21.58 -2.68
N LYS A 105 -19.15 22.27 -3.00
CA LYS A 105 -18.92 22.97 -4.27
C LYS A 105 -18.45 22.04 -5.39
N CYS A 106 -18.18 20.79 -5.08
CA CYS A 106 -17.87 19.75 -6.06
C CYS A 106 -19.10 18.87 -6.28
N PRO A 107 -19.92 19.14 -7.32
CA PRO A 107 -21.21 18.49 -7.48
C PRO A 107 -21.12 17.02 -7.88
N LYS A 108 -19.96 16.56 -8.37
CA LYS A 108 -19.80 15.19 -8.85
C LYS A 108 -18.36 14.72 -8.64
N PRO A 109 -18.15 13.64 -7.86
CA PRO A 109 -16.86 12.94 -7.75
C PRO A 109 -16.40 12.40 -9.11
N SER A 110 -15.09 12.27 -9.30
CA SER A 110 -14.51 11.63 -10.47
C SER A 110 -13.88 10.30 -10.09
N VAL A 111 -14.13 9.26 -10.87
CA VAL A 111 -13.59 7.91 -10.67
C VAL A 111 -12.64 7.57 -11.79
N ILE A 112 -11.43 7.14 -11.43
CA ILE A 112 -10.34 6.85 -12.35
C ILE A 112 -9.82 5.44 -12.06
N CYS A 113 -9.78 4.58 -13.07
CA CYS A 113 -9.18 3.26 -13.00
C CYS A 113 -8.04 3.15 -14.03
N ILE A 114 -6.82 2.99 -13.56
CA ILE A 114 -5.62 2.83 -14.39
C ILE A 114 -5.15 1.39 -14.28
N VAL A 115 -4.98 0.71 -15.39
CA VAL A 115 -4.39 -0.64 -15.46
C VAL A 115 -3.08 -0.56 -16.20
N ASP A 116 -1.99 -0.95 -15.54
CA ASP A 116 -0.62 -0.94 -16.08
C ASP A 116 0.21 -2.06 -15.43
N THR A 117 1.47 -2.18 -15.83
CA THR A 117 2.45 -3.03 -15.15
C THR A 117 3.17 -2.24 -14.07
N ILE A 118 3.68 -2.94 -13.04
CA ILE A 118 4.54 -2.34 -12.01
C ILE A 118 5.69 -3.28 -11.67
N ALA A 119 6.88 -2.70 -11.48
CA ALA A 119 8.01 -3.34 -10.85
C ALA A 119 8.65 -2.32 -9.90
N LEU A 120 8.72 -2.65 -8.60
CA LEU A 120 9.28 -1.76 -7.58
C LEU A 120 10.80 -1.90 -7.49
N TRP A 121 11.29 -3.12 -7.43
CA TRP A 121 12.71 -3.42 -7.33
C TRP A 121 13.12 -4.52 -8.29
N PRO A 122 14.39 -4.55 -8.71
CA PRO A 122 14.94 -5.66 -9.46
C PRO A 122 15.00 -6.94 -8.61
N ALA A 123 15.08 -8.12 -9.26
CA ALA A 123 15.00 -9.43 -8.61
C ALA A 123 16.05 -9.63 -7.52
N ASP A 124 17.27 -9.08 -7.67
CA ASP A 124 18.35 -9.18 -6.70
C ASP A 124 17.98 -8.57 -5.33
N ARG A 125 17.07 -7.58 -5.28
CA ARG A 125 16.59 -7.02 -4.01
C ARG A 125 15.73 -8.01 -3.24
N TYR A 126 14.96 -8.84 -3.90
CA TYR A 126 14.16 -9.89 -3.25
C TYR A 126 15.04 -11.00 -2.66
N GLU A 127 16.21 -11.25 -3.25
CA GLU A 127 17.17 -12.24 -2.74
C GLU A 127 17.98 -11.70 -1.56
N ARG A 128 18.62 -10.53 -1.72
CA ARG A 128 19.52 -9.96 -0.72
C ARG A 128 18.84 -9.16 0.39
N GLY A 129 17.61 -8.73 0.15
CA GLY A 129 16.85 -7.86 1.03
C GLY A 129 17.20 -6.38 0.87
N LEU A 130 16.30 -5.50 1.33
CA LEU A 130 16.43 -4.06 1.27
C LEU A 130 17.38 -3.52 2.35
N VAL A 131 18.05 -2.44 2.03
CA VAL A 131 18.73 -1.58 2.99
C VAL A 131 17.79 -0.43 3.33
N CYS A 132 17.46 -0.28 4.62
CA CYS A 132 16.49 0.70 5.09
C CYS A 132 17.11 1.72 6.05
N LEU A 133 16.46 2.88 6.15
CA LEU A 133 16.77 3.93 7.12
C LEU A 133 15.50 4.30 7.89
N THR A 134 15.62 4.62 9.18
CA THR A 134 14.52 5.26 9.92
C THR A 134 14.45 6.72 9.51
N ALA A 135 13.33 7.15 8.93
CA ALA A 135 13.13 8.52 8.49
C ALA A 135 12.98 9.49 9.67
N ALA A 136 13.45 10.72 9.52
CA ALA A 136 13.19 11.80 10.45
C ALA A 136 11.75 12.33 10.31
N THR A 137 11.19 12.29 9.11
CA THR A 137 9.79 12.62 8.84
C THR A 137 8.86 11.59 9.49
N PRO A 138 8.04 11.97 10.48
CA PRO A 138 7.10 11.03 11.11
C PRO A 138 5.90 10.75 10.22
N ILE A 139 5.21 9.64 10.48
CA ILE A 139 3.89 9.39 9.91
C ILE A 139 2.90 10.47 10.37
N ALA A 140 1.90 10.78 9.54
CA ALA A 140 0.85 11.74 9.91
C ALA A 140 0.15 11.32 11.22
N HIS A 141 -0.09 12.30 12.09
CA HIS A 141 -0.78 12.02 13.36
C HIS A 141 -2.22 11.57 13.08
N ARG A 142 -2.63 10.51 13.75
CA ARG A 142 -3.92 9.83 13.53
C ARG A 142 -5.17 10.73 13.70
N GLU A 143 -5.07 11.78 14.50
CA GLU A 143 -6.16 12.74 14.70
C GLU A 143 -6.12 13.92 13.71
N ASN A 144 -5.05 14.06 12.92
CA ASN A 144 -4.97 15.06 11.86
C ASN A 144 -5.45 14.44 10.52
N LEU A 145 -4.70 13.48 10.00
CA LEU A 145 -5.08 12.71 8.82
C LEU A 145 -4.74 11.26 9.09
N SER A 146 -5.74 10.49 9.51
CA SER A 146 -5.53 9.10 9.89
C SER A 146 -4.90 8.29 8.75
N PRO A 147 -3.73 7.64 8.93
CA PRO A 147 -3.15 6.76 7.91
C PRO A 147 -4.03 5.56 7.54
N ARG A 148 -5.07 5.27 8.33
CA ARG A 148 -6.10 4.28 7.98
C ARG A 148 -6.93 4.71 6.77
N VAL A 149 -7.03 6.03 6.52
CA VAL A 149 -7.64 6.58 5.30
C VAL A 149 -6.61 6.58 4.20
N LYS A 150 -6.84 5.79 3.15
CA LYS A 150 -5.95 5.75 2.00
C LYS A 150 -6.24 6.93 1.07
N SER A 151 -5.93 8.14 1.56
CA SER A 151 -6.16 9.42 0.86
C SER A 151 -5.07 9.71 -0.16
N LEU A 152 -5.30 10.70 -1.02
CA LEU A 152 -4.31 11.20 -1.98
C LEU A 152 -3.18 12.02 -1.33
N ASN A 153 -3.20 12.22 -0.02
CA ASN A 153 -2.21 13.03 0.72
C ASN A 153 -0.98 12.20 1.12
N TYR A 154 -0.14 11.85 0.15
CA TYR A 154 1.06 11.03 0.35
C TYR A 154 2.36 11.87 0.45
N LEU A 155 2.26 13.19 0.60
CA LEU A 155 3.45 14.04 0.60
C LEU A 155 4.41 13.71 1.75
N ALA A 156 3.91 13.40 2.97
CA ALA A 156 4.76 12.97 4.08
C ALA A 156 5.56 11.71 3.75
N HIS A 157 4.93 10.72 3.10
CA HIS A 157 5.59 9.49 2.65
C HIS A 157 6.63 9.76 1.56
N ILE A 158 6.35 10.71 0.65
CA ILE A 158 7.30 11.15 -0.38
C ILE A 158 8.50 11.84 0.26
N LEU A 159 8.30 12.74 1.24
CA LEU A 159 9.37 13.42 1.95
C LEU A 159 10.27 12.41 2.71
N ALA A 160 9.67 11.47 3.42
CA ALA A 160 10.42 10.39 4.05
C ALA A 160 11.20 9.56 3.01
N LYS A 161 10.61 9.26 1.84
CA LYS A 161 11.31 8.55 0.77
C LYS A 161 12.49 9.36 0.20
N VAL A 162 12.38 10.70 0.12
CA VAL A 162 13.48 11.60 -0.28
C VAL A 162 14.65 11.48 0.69
N GLU A 163 14.42 11.36 2.01
CA GLU A 163 15.49 11.11 2.99
C GLU A 163 16.25 9.81 2.67
N GLY A 164 15.51 8.74 2.37
CA GLY A 164 16.11 7.46 1.96
C GLY A 164 16.93 7.56 0.69
N ILE A 165 16.42 8.28 -0.32
CA ILE A 165 17.15 8.53 -1.58
C ILE A 165 18.43 9.32 -1.31
N ALA A 166 18.39 10.38 -0.50
CA ALA A 166 19.54 11.18 -0.13
C ALA A 166 20.60 10.37 0.65
N ALA A 167 20.15 9.40 1.47
CA ALA A 167 21.02 8.49 2.21
C ALA A 167 21.50 7.28 1.38
N GLY A 168 21.08 7.12 0.14
CA GLY A 168 21.46 6.01 -0.73
C GLY A 168 20.90 4.64 -0.31
N VAL A 169 19.76 4.62 0.41
CA VAL A 169 19.10 3.39 0.84
C VAL A 169 17.91 3.03 -0.04
N ASP A 170 17.47 1.78 0.03
CA ASP A 170 16.39 1.27 -0.81
C ASP A 170 15.00 1.73 -0.32
N GLU A 171 14.80 1.80 1.03
CA GLU A 171 13.51 2.13 1.62
C GLU A 171 13.69 2.79 3.00
N ILE A 172 12.62 3.37 3.52
CA ILE A 172 12.58 4.02 4.84
C ILE A 172 11.54 3.37 5.74
N ILE A 173 11.76 3.52 7.06
CA ILE A 173 10.79 3.15 8.09
C ILE A 173 10.36 4.44 8.78
N MET A 174 9.06 4.68 8.84
CA MET A 174 8.47 5.83 9.51
C MET A 174 8.05 5.46 10.92
N LEU A 175 8.23 6.42 11.83
CA LEU A 175 7.78 6.32 13.21
C LEU A 175 6.56 7.22 13.43
N ASP A 176 5.76 6.91 14.43
CA ASP A 176 4.75 7.83 14.94
C ASP A 176 5.39 8.93 15.81
N ALA A 177 4.58 9.90 16.25
CA ALA A 177 5.03 10.99 17.11
C ALA A 177 5.54 10.52 18.50
N GLY A 178 5.19 9.31 18.92
CA GLY A 178 5.67 8.69 20.17
C GLY A 178 6.98 7.90 19.99
N GLY A 179 7.52 7.83 18.76
CA GLY A 179 8.73 7.07 18.44
C GLY A 179 8.50 5.58 18.23
N TYR A 180 7.25 5.14 18.14
CA TYR A 180 6.91 3.77 17.77
C TYR A 180 6.93 3.58 16.26
N VAL A 181 7.30 2.37 15.85
CA VAL A 181 7.32 1.98 14.43
C VAL A 181 5.90 1.99 13.88
N ALA A 182 5.71 2.68 12.75
CA ALA A 182 4.47 2.67 12.00
C ALA A 182 4.59 1.75 10.79
N GLU A 183 5.06 2.25 9.68
CA GLU A 183 5.16 1.51 8.42
C GLU A 183 6.31 2.07 7.55
N ALA A 184 6.53 1.51 6.38
CA ALA A 184 7.46 2.07 5.39
C ALA A 184 6.74 3.10 4.50
N SER A 185 7.42 3.63 3.46
CA SER A 185 6.85 4.68 2.60
C SER A 185 5.55 4.29 1.89
N GLY A 186 5.32 3.01 1.66
CA GLY A 186 4.10 2.48 1.00
C GLY A 186 3.86 1.00 1.31
N MET A 187 4.39 0.50 2.44
CA MET A 187 4.34 -0.91 2.84
C MET A 187 4.21 -1.03 4.35
N ASN A 188 3.52 -2.07 4.81
CA ASN A 188 3.52 -2.44 6.22
C ASN A 188 4.82 -3.17 6.58
N LEU A 189 5.13 -3.19 7.88
CA LEU A 189 6.34 -3.80 8.41
C LEU A 189 5.99 -4.96 9.33
N PHE A 190 6.83 -5.99 9.28
CA PHE A 190 6.84 -7.13 10.21
C PHE A 190 8.23 -7.35 10.77
N ALA A 191 8.30 -7.74 12.03
CA ALA A 191 9.50 -8.22 12.70
C ALA A 191 9.28 -9.66 13.17
N VAL A 192 10.31 -10.48 13.08
CA VAL A 192 10.31 -11.84 13.63
C VAL A 192 11.27 -11.89 14.80
N SER A 193 10.81 -12.41 15.92
CA SER A 193 11.64 -12.62 17.09
C SER A 193 11.27 -13.95 17.75
N LYS A 194 12.27 -14.83 17.93
CA LYS A 194 12.09 -16.17 18.49
C LYS A 194 11.00 -16.99 17.79
N GLY A 195 10.93 -16.89 16.46
CA GLY A 195 9.97 -17.60 15.63
C GLY A 195 8.55 -17.00 15.58
N VAL A 196 8.29 -15.90 16.29
CA VAL A 196 6.98 -15.22 16.31
C VAL A 196 7.00 -14.01 15.39
N VAL A 197 6.01 -13.93 14.49
CA VAL A 197 5.79 -12.82 13.57
C VAL A 197 5.01 -11.72 14.27
N ARG A 198 5.53 -10.48 14.22
CA ARG A 198 4.98 -9.31 14.90
C ARG A 198 4.84 -8.14 13.94
N THR A 199 3.80 -7.32 14.13
CA THR A 199 3.56 -6.13 13.29
C THR A 199 2.91 -5.03 14.13
N PRO A 200 3.14 -3.74 13.80
CA PRO A 200 2.44 -2.65 14.46
C PRO A 200 0.92 -2.80 14.32
N PRO A 201 0.15 -2.49 15.39
CA PRO A 201 -1.30 -2.55 15.35
C PRO A 201 -1.90 -1.37 14.57
N ALA A 202 -3.13 -1.52 14.11
CA ALA A 202 -3.80 -0.49 13.31
C ALA A 202 -3.90 0.90 14.02
N TYR A 203 -3.92 0.94 15.36
CA TYR A 203 -3.93 2.19 16.10
C TYR A 203 -2.56 2.90 16.19
N ALA A 204 -1.48 2.25 15.79
CA ALA A 204 -0.14 2.85 15.72
C ALA A 204 0.03 3.82 14.53
N GLY A 205 -1.05 4.17 13.83
CA GLY A 205 -0.99 5.09 12.70
C GLY A 205 -0.50 4.43 11.42
N ILE A 206 -0.92 3.22 11.13
CA ILE A 206 -0.62 2.49 9.90
C ILE A 206 -1.85 2.36 9.02
N LEU A 207 -1.62 2.14 7.72
CA LEU A 207 -2.64 1.60 6.84
C LEU A 207 -2.86 0.11 7.14
N ARG A 208 -4.12 -0.30 7.32
CA ARG A 208 -4.45 -1.74 7.40
C ARG A 208 -4.33 -2.37 6.01
N GLY A 209 -3.15 -2.94 5.72
CA GLY A 209 -2.82 -3.48 4.40
C GLY A 209 -3.55 -4.80 4.10
N VAL A 210 -4.09 -4.95 2.89
CA VAL A 210 -4.71 -6.23 2.44
C VAL A 210 -3.65 -7.34 2.38
N THR A 211 -2.44 -7.03 1.91
CA THR A 211 -1.31 -7.98 1.96
C THR A 211 -0.86 -8.26 3.39
N ARG A 212 -0.87 -7.25 4.28
CA ARG A 212 -0.57 -7.44 5.71
C ARG A 212 -1.54 -8.44 6.35
N ASP A 213 -2.82 -8.28 6.12
CA ASP A 213 -3.84 -9.18 6.67
C ASP A 213 -3.64 -10.62 6.13
N ALA A 214 -3.35 -10.78 4.84
CA ALA A 214 -3.01 -12.08 4.26
C ALA A 214 -1.78 -12.72 4.90
N VAL A 215 -0.74 -11.93 5.21
CA VAL A 215 0.48 -12.42 5.87
C VAL A 215 0.21 -12.85 7.31
N LEU A 216 -0.66 -12.15 8.05
CA LEU A 216 -1.07 -12.59 9.39
C LEU A 216 -1.81 -13.92 9.36
N GLU A 217 -2.72 -14.12 8.41
CA GLU A 217 -3.42 -15.39 8.18
C GLU A 217 -2.42 -16.51 7.88
N LEU A 218 -1.50 -16.30 6.93
CA LEU A 218 -0.48 -17.28 6.56
C LEU A 218 0.50 -17.58 7.70
N ALA A 219 0.85 -16.59 8.52
CA ALA A 219 1.72 -16.80 9.68
C ALA A 219 1.02 -17.67 10.74
N ALA A 220 -0.28 -17.44 10.99
CA ALA A 220 -1.07 -18.26 11.88
C ALA A 220 -1.19 -19.71 11.37
N GLU A 221 -1.51 -19.90 10.09
CA GLU A 221 -1.58 -21.22 9.44
C GLU A 221 -0.24 -21.98 9.48
N ALA A 222 0.88 -21.25 9.39
CA ALA A 222 2.23 -21.83 9.43
C ALA A 222 2.74 -22.10 10.86
N GLY A 223 2.00 -21.69 11.89
CA GLY A 223 2.40 -21.85 13.30
C GLY A 223 3.43 -20.82 13.78
N TYR A 224 3.65 -19.72 13.03
CA TYR A 224 4.54 -18.63 13.43
C TYR A 224 3.87 -17.59 14.34
N GLY A 225 2.62 -17.83 14.75
CA GLY A 225 1.80 -16.86 15.46
C GLY A 225 1.38 -15.70 14.55
N GLY A 226 1.17 -14.54 15.14
CA GLY A 226 0.74 -13.34 14.43
C GLY A 226 0.30 -12.32 15.49
N GLU A 227 1.26 -11.55 16.03
CA GLU A 227 1.01 -10.62 17.12
C GLU A 227 0.96 -9.18 16.59
N GLU A 228 -0.13 -8.48 16.90
CA GLU A 228 -0.24 -7.05 16.70
C GLU A 228 0.14 -6.32 17.99
N LEU A 229 1.31 -5.70 18.03
CA LEU A 229 1.79 -4.97 19.21
C LEU A 229 2.67 -3.78 18.82
N PRO A 230 2.76 -2.74 19.67
CA PRO A 230 3.66 -1.63 19.43
C PRO A 230 5.11 -2.12 19.36
N LEU A 231 5.81 -1.71 18.32
CA LEU A 231 7.22 -1.98 18.11
C LEU A 231 7.99 -0.66 18.17
N ASN A 232 9.23 -0.71 18.60
CA ASN A 232 10.15 0.40 18.54
C ASN A 232 11.43 0.01 17.79
N ARG A 233 12.38 0.92 17.62
CA ARG A 233 13.63 0.65 16.89
C ARG A 233 14.48 -0.46 17.52
N TYR A 234 14.46 -0.58 18.85
CA TYR A 234 15.18 -1.66 19.54
C TYR A 234 14.65 -3.02 19.10
N ASP A 235 13.32 -3.18 19.01
CA ASP A 235 12.69 -4.43 18.57
C ASP A 235 13.11 -4.81 17.15
N LEU A 236 13.25 -3.82 16.25
CA LEU A 236 13.70 -4.05 14.88
C LEU A 236 15.20 -4.39 14.82
N TYR A 237 16.05 -3.69 15.59
CA TYR A 237 17.50 -3.93 15.59
C TYR A 237 17.88 -5.29 16.15
N THR A 238 17.06 -5.82 17.06
CA THR A 238 17.30 -7.11 17.73
C THR A 238 16.46 -8.25 17.15
N ALA A 239 15.63 -7.98 16.13
CA ALA A 239 14.83 -8.98 15.45
C ALA A 239 15.72 -10.01 14.73
N ASP A 240 15.24 -11.26 14.68
CA ASP A 240 15.84 -12.31 13.86
C ASP A 240 15.65 -12.04 12.37
N GLU A 241 14.47 -11.49 12.00
CA GLU A 241 14.12 -11.06 10.64
C GLU A 241 13.24 -9.81 10.67
N VAL A 242 13.38 -8.96 9.66
CA VAL A 242 12.43 -7.87 9.36
C VAL A 242 12.05 -7.97 7.89
N PHE A 243 10.78 -7.80 7.58
CA PHE A 243 10.29 -7.77 6.20
C PHE A 243 9.14 -6.76 6.02
N LEU A 244 8.96 -6.32 4.79
CA LEU A 244 7.93 -5.37 4.39
C LEU A 244 6.91 -6.05 3.49
N THR A 245 5.67 -5.55 3.52
CA THR A 245 4.57 -6.13 2.74
C THR A 245 3.72 -5.04 2.08
N GLY A 246 3.35 -5.28 0.84
CA GLY A 246 2.45 -4.39 0.10
C GLY A 246 1.98 -5.01 -1.20
N THR A 247 0.91 -4.49 -1.76
CA THR A 247 0.29 -5.03 -2.98
C THR A 247 1.28 -5.13 -4.14
N ALA A 248 2.12 -4.12 -4.34
CA ALA A 248 3.11 -4.11 -5.41
C ALA A 248 4.41 -4.86 -5.03
N ALA A 249 4.78 -4.82 -3.75
CA ALA A 249 6.02 -5.41 -3.22
C ALA A 249 5.87 -6.90 -2.87
N GLU A 250 4.64 -7.38 -2.64
CA GLU A 250 4.36 -8.68 -2.04
C GLU A 250 5.00 -8.77 -0.64
N ILE A 251 6.02 -9.61 -0.47
CA ILE A 251 6.82 -9.75 0.74
C ILE A 251 8.29 -9.57 0.37
N ILE A 252 8.97 -8.63 1.01
CA ILE A 252 10.38 -8.36 0.78
C ILE A 252 11.14 -8.16 2.09
N SER A 253 12.24 -8.86 2.25
CA SER A 253 13.04 -8.82 3.48
C SER A 253 13.84 -7.51 3.60
N VAL A 254 14.11 -7.09 4.83
CA VAL A 254 15.07 -6.03 5.17
C VAL A 254 16.38 -6.68 5.60
N SER A 255 17.51 -6.30 4.97
CA SER A 255 18.83 -6.81 5.28
C SER A 255 19.60 -5.93 6.26
N LYS A 256 19.38 -4.62 6.16
CA LYS A 256 20.00 -3.62 7.04
C LYS A 256 19.01 -2.53 7.41
N LEU A 257 19.11 -2.04 8.64
CA LEU A 257 18.35 -0.89 9.12
C LEU A 257 19.28 0.04 9.91
N ASP A 258 19.34 1.30 9.53
CA ASP A 258 20.19 2.33 10.17
C ASP A 258 21.67 1.88 10.30
N GLY A 259 22.21 1.27 9.24
CA GLY A 259 23.56 0.75 9.17
C GLY A 259 23.79 -0.61 9.86
N ARG A 260 22.79 -1.14 10.61
CA ARG A 260 22.88 -2.42 11.34
C ARG A 260 22.36 -3.57 10.49
N SER A 261 23.06 -4.68 10.45
CA SER A 261 22.52 -5.91 9.85
C SER A 261 21.37 -6.45 10.70
N ILE A 262 20.29 -6.88 10.05
CA ILE A 262 19.16 -7.53 10.70
C ILE A 262 19.40 -9.05 10.71
N GLY A 263 19.26 -9.64 11.90
CA GLY A 263 19.46 -11.07 12.11
C GLY A 263 20.91 -11.52 11.87
N ASN A 264 21.10 -12.82 11.72
CA ASN A 264 22.42 -13.47 11.59
C ASN A 264 22.81 -13.73 10.12
N GLY A 265 22.59 -12.76 9.23
CA GLY A 265 23.00 -12.87 7.83
C GLY A 265 21.85 -13.05 6.84
N PRO A 266 22.12 -13.66 5.66
CA PRO A 266 21.14 -13.71 4.57
C PRO A 266 20.03 -14.75 4.77
N ASN A 267 20.14 -15.61 5.78
CA ASN A 267 19.13 -16.61 6.07
C ASN A 267 17.92 -15.96 6.78
N ARG A 268 16.78 -15.93 6.09
CA ARG A 268 15.51 -15.39 6.59
C ARG A 268 14.42 -16.41 6.32
N PRO A 269 14.40 -17.53 7.07
CA PRO A 269 13.57 -18.68 6.77
C PRO A 269 12.07 -18.36 6.84
N ILE A 270 11.62 -17.57 7.83
CA ILE A 270 10.20 -17.26 8.02
C ILE A 270 9.70 -16.31 6.94
N ALA A 271 10.42 -15.23 6.64
CA ALA A 271 10.06 -14.31 5.57
C ALA A 271 10.02 -15.01 4.20
N ARG A 272 10.95 -15.94 3.93
CA ARG A 272 10.98 -16.73 2.69
C ARG A 272 9.82 -17.73 2.61
N ASP A 273 9.51 -18.43 3.70
CA ASP A 273 8.38 -19.34 3.75
C ASP A 273 7.05 -18.58 3.54
N LEU A 274 6.86 -17.46 4.23
CA LEU A 274 5.68 -16.62 4.05
C LEU A 274 5.58 -16.06 2.62
N ALA A 275 6.70 -15.68 2.00
CA ALA A 275 6.71 -15.26 0.61
C ALA A 275 6.33 -16.39 -0.36
N ALA A 276 6.80 -17.62 -0.10
CA ALA A 276 6.43 -18.79 -0.90
C ALA A 276 4.93 -19.13 -0.73
N ARG A 277 4.42 -19.10 0.49
CA ARG A 277 2.98 -19.31 0.79
C ARG A 277 2.12 -18.22 0.16
N PHE A 278 2.53 -16.96 0.23
CA PHE A 278 1.82 -15.87 -0.41
C PHE A 278 1.74 -16.04 -1.93
N ARG A 279 2.85 -16.43 -2.59
CA ARG A 279 2.85 -16.75 -4.03
C ARG A 279 1.91 -17.91 -4.34
N ALA A 280 1.90 -18.96 -3.53
CA ALA A 280 0.96 -20.06 -3.69
C ALA A 280 -0.51 -19.58 -3.52
N LEU A 281 -0.78 -18.70 -2.54
CA LEU A 281 -2.12 -18.15 -2.29
C LEU A 281 -2.65 -17.35 -3.48
N VAL A 282 -1.84 -16.44 -4.06
CA VAL A 282 -2.28 -15.58 -5.17
C VAL A 282 -2.48 -16.34 -6.49
N HIS A 283 -1.93 -17.57 -6.59
CA HIS A 283 -2.11 -18.46 -7.75
C HIS A 283 -3.06 -19.63 -7.49
N ARG A 284 -3.70 -19.73 -6.30
CA ARG A 284 -4.71 -20.77 -6.04
C ARG A 284 -5.91 -20.58 -6.98
N ASN A 285 -6.39 -21.72 -7.49
CA ASN A 285 -7.67 -21.78 -8.20
C ASN A 285 -8.74 -22.13 -7.16
N ASP A 286 -9.27 -21.11 -6.46
CA ASP A 286 -10.47 -21.29 -5.66
C ASP A 286 -11.71 -20.93 -6.47
#